data_2956a6afe649e4f9b6fcbc9355ebd78d
#
_entry.id   2956a6afe649e4f9b6fcbc9355ebd78d
#
_cell.length_a   1.000
_cell.length_b   1.000
_cell.length_c   1.000
_cell.angle_alpha   90.00
_cell.angle_beta   90.00
_cell.angle_gamma   90.00
#
_symmetry.space_group_name_H-M   'P 1'
#
loop_
_entity.id
_entity.type
_entity.pdbx_description
1 polymer ?
#
loop_
_entity_poly.entity_id
_entity_poly.type
_entity_poly.pdbx_seq_one_letter_code
_entity_poly.pdbx_strand_id
1 'polypeptide(L)'
;MKQTLVALVEDKPGVLNRVASLFRRRNFNIESLAVGHSETPGVSRMTIVTDEEELLRRNIIRSNLLKLINVIEVQDLTDTPCVVRETALVKLNANATQRGQIMDVAEMYRARIVDVGTDTLIVEVTGESGKIEAMIGVLESFGILEIMRTGKIAMTRGQVVPRNGSAAGKNGSH
;
A
#
# COMPACT_ATOMS: atom_id res chain seq x y z
N MET A 1 -7.61 5.31 13.99
CA MET A 1 -7.64 4.75 12.61
C MET A 1 -6.45 5.31 11.86
N LYS A 2 -5.60 4.48 11.28
CA LYS A 2 -4.38 4.89 10.57
C LYS A 2 -4.72 5.72 9.34
N GLN A 3 -3.96 6.79 9.09
CA GLN A 3 -4.17 7.64 7.92
C GLN A 3 -3.67 6.93 6.65
N THR A 4 -4.48 6.95 5.59
CA THR A 4 -4.13 6.45 4.26
C THR A 4 -4.15 7.59 3.25
N LEU A 5 -3.01 7.93 2.71
CA LEU A 5 -2.84 8.98 1.70
C LEU A 5 -2.46 8.36 0.36
N VAL A 6 -3.00 8.93 -0.70
CA VAL A 6 -2.56 8.67 -2.07
C VAL A 6 -2.01 9.97 -2.64
N ALA A 7 -0.75 9.94 -3.08
CA ALA A 7 -0.09 11.07 -3.71
C ALA A 7 0.25 10.73 -5.17
N LEU A 8 -0.10 11.62 -6.09
CA LEU A 8 0.42 11.62 -7.46
C LEU A 8 1.63 12.54 -7.51
N VAL A 9 2.73 12.02 -8.01
CA VAL A 9 4.02 12.72 -8.04
C VAL A 9 4.67 12.58 -9.41
N GLU A 10 5.52 13.53 -9.78
CA GLU A 10 6.34 13.40 -10.98
C GLU A 10 7.27 12.18 -10.84
N ASP A 11 7.38 11.40 -11.91
CA ASP A 11 8.31 10.26 -11.97
C ASP A 11 9.73 10.75 -12.29
N LYS A 12 10.40 11.26 -11.27
CA LYS A 12 11.75 11.85 -11.36
C LYS A 12 12.65 11.34 -10.23
N PRO A 13 13.96 11.25 -10.47
CA PRO A 13 14.92 10.92 -9.42
C PRO A 13 14.81 11.85 -8.21
N GLY A 14 14.89 11.29 -7.02
CA GLY A 14 14.89 12.03 -5.76
C GLY A 14 13.52 12.42 -5.20
N VAL A 15 12.42 12.19 -5.91
CA VAL A 15 11.06 12.52 -5.42
C VAL A 15 10.73 11.72 -4.16
N LEU A 16 10.96 10.40 -4.18
CA LEU A 16 10.77 9.55 -3.00
C LEU A 16 11.59 10.02 -1.80
N ASN A 17 12.85 10.42 -2.03
CA ASN A 17 13.71 10.93 -0.96
C ASN A 17 13.16 12.24 -0.36
N ARG A 18 12.58 13.12 -1.17
CA ARG A 18 11.94 14.36 -0.67
C ARG A 18 10.72 14.05 0.18
N VAL A 19 9.88 13.11 -0.24
CA VAL A 19 8.72 12.64 0.54
C VAL A 19 9.20 12.04 1.87
N ALA A 20 10.12 11.08 1.85
CA ALA A 20 10.65 10.46 3.06
C ALA A 20 11.31 11.48 4.01
N SER A 21 12.04 12.46 3.47
CA SER A 21 12.68 13.53 4.25
C SER A 21 11.67 14.46 4.93
N LEU A 22 10.50 14.67 4.30
CA LEU A 22 9.41 15.45 4.90
C LEU A 22 8.87 14.73 6.14
N PHE A 23 8.57 13.44 6.02
CA PHE A 23 8.08 12.64 7.15
C PHE A 23 9.10 12.62 8.29
N ARG A 24 10.38 12.36 7.98
CA ARG A 24 11.47 12.37 8.97
C ARG A 24 11.57 13.71 9.71
N ARG A 25 11.57 14.84 8.98
CA ARG A 25 11.71 16.18 9.59
C ARG A 25 10.56 16.56 10.50
N ARG A 26 9.37 15.99 10.25
CA ARG A 26 8.15 16.25 11.02
C ARG A 26 7.88 15.18 12.07
N ASN A 27 8.79 14.21 12.21
CA ASN A 27 8.65 13.10 13.15
C ASN A 27 7.35 12.32 12.96
N PHE A 28 6.96 12.09 11.69
CA PHE A 28 5.86 11.19 11.33
C PHE A 28 6.42 9.84 10.90
N ASN A 29 5.81 8.76 11.39
CA ASN A 29 6.17 7.41 10.98
C ASN A 29 5.41 6.99 9.71
N ILE A 30 6.13 6.42 8.75
CA ILE A 30 5.53 5.74 7.59
C ILE A 30 5.44 4.26 7.94
N GLU A 31 4.24 3.75 8.12
CA GLU A 31 3.99 2.34 8.39
C GLU A 31 4.04 1.49 7.12
N SER A 32 3.52 2.03 6.03
CA SER A 32 3.47 1.36 4.74
C SER A 32 3.65 2.37 3.61
N LEU A 33 4.44 1.99 2.62
CA LEU A 33 4.70 2.79 1.43
C LEU A 33 4.71 1.87 0.20
N ALA A 34 3.84 2.14 -0.75
CA ALA A 34 3.84 1.51 -2.05
C ALA A 34 3.94 2.59 -3.14
N VAL A 35 4.79 2.36 -4.12
CA VAL A 35 5.03 3.27 -5.24
C VAL A 35 4.94 2.50 -6.55
N GLY A 36 4.25 3.04 -7.52
CA GLY A 36 4.14 2.47 -8.86
C GLY A 36 3.80 3.54 -9.89
N HIS A 37 3.90 3.18 -11.16
CA HIS A 37 3.46 4.07 -12.24
C HIS A 37 1.95 4.30 -12.16
N SER A 38 1.51 5.51 -12.50
CA SER A 38 0.10 5.82 -12.67
C SER A 38 -0.35 5.56 -14.11
N GLU A 39 -1.63 5.78 -14.39
CA GLU A 39 -2.21 5.78 -15.74
C GLU A 39 -1.71 6.93 -16.63
N THR A 40 -1.05 7.92 -16.02
CA THR A 40 -0.50 9.09 -16.72
C THR A 40 1.01 8.91 -16.91
N PRO A 41 1.55 8.94 -18.14
CA PRO A 41 2.98 8.85 -18.38
C PRO A 41 3.76 9.94 -17.62
N GLY A 42 4.89 9.57 -17.00
CA GLY A 42 5.73 10.48 -16.21
C GLY A 42 5.16 10.85 -14.84
N VAL A 43 4.11 10.15 -14.40
CA VAL A 43 3.52 10.31 -13.07
C VAL A 43 3.55 8.98 -12.33
N SER A 44 4.05 9.01 -11.10
CA SER A 44 3.98 7.88 -10.16
C SER A 44 2.87 8.10 -9.13
N ARG A 45 2.26 7.00 -8.70
CA ARG A 45 1.26 6.94 -7.65
C ARG A 45 1.89 6.33 -6.40
N MET A 46 1.83 7.06 -5.30
CA MET A 46 2.28 6.60 -3.99
C MET A 46 1.09 6.38 -3.07
N THR A 47 1.03 5.22 -2.41
CA THR A 47 0.12 5.01 -1.29
C THR A 47 0.94 5.01 -0.02
N ILE A 48 0.63 5.93 0.89
CA ILE A 48 1.36 6.15 2.14
C ILE A 48 0.40 5.89 3.29
N VAL A 49 0.75 4.97 4.18
CA VAL A 49 0.01 4.73 5.42
C VAL A 49 0.84 5.22 6.58
N THR A 50 0.25 6.06 7.42
CA THR A 50 0.89 6.61 8.61
C THR A 50 0.18 6.13 9.87
N ASP A 51 0.89 6.14 10.98
CA ASP A 51 0.36 5.79 12.31
C ASP A 51 -0.33 6.98 12.99
N GLU A 52 -0.74 7.98 12.22
CA GLU A 52 -1.29 9.21 12.77
C GLU A 52 -2.82 9.14 12.88
N GLU A 53 -3.33 9.26 14.08
CA GLU A 53 -4.77 9.21 14.38
C GLU A 53 -5.38 10.59 14.60
N GLU A 54 -4.60 11.57 15.04
CA GLU A 54 -5.07 12.92 15.31
C GLU A 54 -5.37 13.70 14.03
N LEU A 55 -6.58 14.18 13.87
CA LEU A 55 -7.06 14.86 12.65
C LEU A 55 -6.21 16.10 12.28
N LEU A 56 -5.78 16.88 13.28
CA LEU A 56 -4.93 18.06 13.03
C LEU A 56 -3.58 17.64 12.43
N ARG A 57 -2.94 16.61 12.97
CA ARG A 57 -1.67 16.11 12.50
C ARG A 57 -1.80 15.46 11.10
N ARG A 58 -2.89 14.74 10.85
CA ARG A 58 -3.22 14.20 9.51
C ARG A 58 -3.33 15.31 8.46
N ASN A 59 -3.99 16.42 8.77
CA ASN A 59 -4.09 17.58 7.89
C ASN A 59 -2.73 18.25 7.66
N ILE A 60 -1.86 18.29 8.66
CA ILE A 60 -0.49 18.81 8.53
C ILE A 60 0.32 17.95 7.55
N ILE A 61 0.23 16.62 7.62
CA ILE A 61 0.91 15.71 6.68
C ILE A 61 0.47 16.01 5.25
N ARG A 62 -0.84 15.99 4.99
CA ARG A 62 -1.41 16.27 3.67
C ARG A 62 -0.96 17.62 3.12
N SER A 63 -1.07 18.68 3.93
CA SER A 63 -0.71 20.05 3.51
C SER A 63 0.78 20.19 3.21
N ASN A 64 1.65 19.51 3.96
CA ASN A 64 3.09 19.54 3.71
C ASN A 64 3.49 18.73 2.48
N LEU A 65 2.82 17.60 2.19
CA LEU A 65 3.02 16.85 0.95
C LEU A 65 2.71 17.73 -0.27
N LEU A 66 1.58 18.43 -0.25
CA LEU A 66 1.18 19.34 -1.34
C LEU A 66 2.15 20.50 -1.59
N LYS A 67 3.00 20.85 -0.62
CA LYS A 67 4.04 21.89 -0.78
C LYS A 67 5.31 21.39 -1.47
N LEU A 68 5.47 20.09 -1.65
CA LEU A 68 6.63 19.55 -2.38
C LEU A 68 6.47 19.79 -3.87
N ILE A 69 7.50 20.35 -4.50
CA ILE A 69 7.47 20.78 -5.92
C ILE A 69 7.08 19.68 -6.91
N ASN A 70 7.39 18.42 -6.58
CA ASN A 70 7.12 17.28 -7.45
C ASN A 70 5.81 16.56 -7.11
N VAL A 71 5.05 17.04 -6.13
CA VAL A 71 3.75 16.48 -5.76
C VAL A 71 2.64 17.19 -6.52
N ILE A 72 1.91 16.44 -7.32
CA ILE A 72 0.85 16.96 -8.21
C ILE A 72 -0.46 17.02 -7.45
N GLU A 73 -0.79 15.96 -6.71
CA GLU A 73 -2.05 15.80 -6.01
C GLU A 73 -1.86 14.94 -4.75
N VAL A 74 -2.64 15.20 -3.72
CA VAL A 74 -2.72 14.34 -2.52
C VAL A 74 -4.18 14.15 -2.13
N GLN A 75 -4.61 12.90 -2.07
CA GLN A 75 -5.93 12.49 -1.60
C GLN A 75 -5.79 11.80 -0.24
N ASP A 76 -6.60 12.18 0.73
CA ASP A 76 -6.76 11.44 2.00
C ASP A 76 -7.93 10.47 1.83
N LEU A 77 -7.63 9.18 1.88
CA LEU A 77 -8.61 8.10 1.72
C LEU A 77 -9.03 7.49 3.05
N THR A 78 -8.62 8.04 4.18
CA THR A 78 -8.83 7.45 5.50
C THR A 78 -10.30 7.20 5.80
N ASP A 79 -11.13 8.20 5.53
CA ASP A 79 -12.56 8.17 5.80
C ASP A 79 -13.40 8.05 4.51
N THR A 80 -12.75 7.69 3.39
CA THR A 80 -13.39 7.54 2.07
C THR A 80 -13.59 6.07 1.74
N PRO A 81 -14.75 5.66 1.21
CA PRO A 81 -14.95 4.29 0.73
C PRO A 81 -13.91 3.93 -0.32
N CYS A 82 -13.02 2.99 -0.01
CA CYS A 82 -11.92 2.58 -0.88
C CYS A 82 -11.72 1.06 -0.87
N VAL A 83 -11.02 0.57 -1.87
CA VAL A 83 -10.46 -0.77 -1.91
C VAL A 83 -9.00 -0.67 -1.47
N VAL A 84 -8.65 -1.36 -0.39
CA VAL A 84 -7.26 -1.48 0.08
C VAL A 84 -6.81 -2.91 -0.13
N ARG A 85 -5.62 -3.08 -0.69
CA ARG A 85 -4.99 -4.40 -0.89
C ARG A 85 -3.51 -4.32 -0.60
N GLU A 86 -2.98 -5.45 -0.14
CA GLU A 86 -1.55 -5.75 -0.11
C GLU A 86 -1.33 -7.21 -0.49
N THR A 87 -0.13 -7.55 -0.90
CA THR A 87 0.29 -8.92 -1.17
C THR A 87 1.38 -9.32 -0.19
N ALA A 88 1.30 -10.51 0.35
CA ALA A 88 2.36 -11.12 1.15
C ALA A 88 2.84 -12.42 0.53
N LEU A 89 4.15 -12.65 0.58
CA LEU A 89 4.81 -13.92 0.32
C LEU A 89 5.30 -14.45 1.66
N VAL A 90 4.90 -15.68 2.00
CA VAL A 90 5.27 -16.32 3.26
C VAL A 90 5.98 -17.63 2.94
N LYS A 91 7.26 -17.73 3.28
CA LYS A 91 8.05 -18.94 3.15
C LYS A 91 8.01 -19.73 4.46
N LEU A 92 7.69 -21.01 4.37
CA LEU A 92 7.44 -21.90 5.48
C LEU A 92 8.28 -23.18 5.40
N ASN A 93 8.57 -23.76 6.57
CA ASN A 93 8.92 -25.19 6.62
C ASN A 93 7.69 -26.01 6.20
N ALA A 94 7.91 -27.03 5.39
CA ALA A 94 6.83 -27.85 4.85
C ALA A 94 7.33 -29.28 4.57
N ASN A 95 7.50 -30.07 5.62
CA ASN A 95 7.75 -31.50 5.46
C ASN A 95 6.51 -32.20 4.85
N ALA A 96 6.67 -33.46 4.48
CA ALA A 96 5.63 -34.21 3.78
C ALA A 96 4.28 -34.28 4.54
N THR A 97 4.31 -34.26 5.87
CA THR A 97 3.08 -34.30 6.70
C THR A 97 2.41 -32.94 6.85
N GLN A 98 3.18 -31.86 6.78
CA GLN A 98 2.67 -30.49 6.96
C GLN A 98 2.08 -29.90 5.67
N ARG A 99 2.52 -30.39 4.48
CA ARG A 99 2.10 -29.82 3.19
C ARG A 99 0.60 -29.79 2.99
N GLY A 100 -0.08 -30.89 3.31
CA GLY A 100 -1.54 -30.95 3.19
C GLY A 100 -2.23 -29.90 4.04
N GLN A 101 -1.82 -29.75 5.30
CA GLN A 101 -2.37 -28.76 6.22
C GLN A 101 -2.12 -27.32 5.76
N ILE A 102 -0.92 -27.02 5.24
CA ILE A 102 -0.61 -25.68 4.69
C ILE A 102 -1.47 -25.40 3.45
N MET A 103 -1.68 -26.40 2.60
CA MET A 103 -2.57 -26.26 1.43
C MET A 103 -4.01 -25.99 1.84
N ASP A 104 -4.52 -26.68 2.86
CA ASP A 104 -5.85 -26.43 3.41
C ASP A 104 -6.01 -25.00 3.93
N VAL A 105 -5.00 -24.51 4.67
CA VAL A 105 -4.98 -23.12 5.15
C VAL A 105 -4.94 -22.15 3.98
N ALA A 106 -4.10 -22.40 2.98
CA ALA A 106 -4.02 -21.54 1.79
C ALA A 106 -5.37 -21.46 1.06
N GLU A 107 -6.09 -22.58 0.92
CA GLU A 107 -7.43 -22.62 0.31
C GLU A 107 -8.44 -21.81 1.11
N MET A 108 -8.50 -21.97 2.44
CA MET A 108 -9.41 -21.20 3.32
C MET A 108 -9.23 -19.70 3.18
N TYR A 109 -7.99 -19.23 3.02
CA TYR A 109 -7.68 -17.82 2.83
C TYR A 109 -7.66 -17.38 1.36
N ARG A 110 -8.00 -18.27 0.40
CA ARG A 110 -7.89 -18.01 -1.04
C ARG A 110 -6.49 -17.50 -1.41
N ALA A 111 -5.49 -18.10 -0.80
CA ALA A 111 -4.08 -17.90 -1.09
C ALA A 111 -3.60 -18.90 -2.13
N ARG A 112 -2.39 -18.74 -2.64
CA ARG A 112 -1.80 -19.62 -3.64
C ARG A 112 -0.48 -20.17 -3.16
N ILE A 113 -0.19 -21.43 -3.48
CA ILE A 113 1.16 -21.96 -3.38
C ILE A 113 1.87 -21.56 -4.67
N VAL A 114 2.94 -20.78 -4.54
CA VAL A 114 3.70 -20.25 -5.70
C VAL A 114 5.07 -20.90 -5.86
N ASP A 115 5.56 -21.60 -4.83
CA ASP A 115 6.78 -22.42 -4.87
C ASP A 115 6.66 -23.63 -3.96
N VAL A 116 7.21 -24.74 -4.41
CA VAL A 116 7.26 -26.02 -3.67
C VAL A 116 8.68 -26.58 -3.72
N GLY A 117 9.39 -26.43 -2.60
CA GLY A 117 10.71 -27.04 -2.39
C GLY A 117 10.61 -28.43 -1.74
N THR A 118 11.75 -29.06 -1.46
CA THR A 118 11.80 -30.37 -0.76
C THR A 118 11.21 -30.30 0.64
N ASP A 119 11.57 -29.26 1.40
CA ASP A 119 11.16 -29.07 2.81
C ASP A 119 10.60 -27.67 3.06
N THR A 120 10.21 -26.96 2.00
CA THR A 120 9.69 -25.60 2.08
C THR A 120 8.53 -25.37 1.11
N LEU A 121 7.67 -24.42 1.44
CA LEU A 121 6.62 -23.86 0.55
C LEU A 121 6.66 -22.35 0.61
N ILE A 122 6.27 -21.69 -0.49
CA ILE A 122 5.96 -20.26 -0.49
C ILE A 122 4.47 -20.09 -0.77
N VAL A 123 3.79 -19.43 0.15
CA VAL A 123 2.38 -19.06 0.05
C VAL A 123 2.27 -17.59 -0.32
N GLU A 124 1.53 -17.28 -1.39
CA GLU A 124 1.15 -15.94 -1.79
C GLU A 124 -0.28 -15.64 -1.35
N VAL A 125 -0.49 -14.52 -0.70
CA VAL A 125 -1.84 -14.05 -0.36
C VAL A 125 -2.00 -12.58 -0.69
N THR A 126 -3.13 -12.23 -1.30
CA THR A 126 -3.55 -10.85 -1.53
C THR A 126 -4.87 -10.57 -0.82
N GLY A 127 -4.95 -9.43 -0.14
CA GLY A 127 -6.16 -9.05 0.59
C GLY A 127 -6.00 -7.77 1.41
N GLU A 128 -6.93 -7.57 2.31
CA GLU A 128 -6.84 -6.56 3.37
C GLU A 128 -5.88 -7.05 4.46
N SER A 129 -5.25 -6.11 5.18
CA SER A 129 -4.24 -6.43 6.20
C SER A 129 -4.73 -7.44 7.23
N GLY A 130 -5.96 -7.30 7.72
CA GLY A 130 -6.52 -8.23 8.72
C GLY A 130 -6.60 -9.67 8.21
N LYS A 131 -6.94 -9.88 6.94
CA LYS A 131 -6.93 -11.21 6.31
C LYS A 131 -5.51 -11.79 6.28
N ILE A 132 -4.53 -10.97 5.89
CA ILE A 132 -3.13 -11.40 5.76
C ILE A 132 -2.55 -11.72 7.13
N GLU A 133 -2.78 -10.86 8.12
CA GLU A 133 -2.33 -11.09 9.49
C GLU A 133 -2.95 -12.34 10.12
N ALA A 134 -4.26 -12.56 9.91
CA ALA A 134 -4.92 -13.76 10.38
C ALA A 134 -4.30 -15.04 9.77
N MET A 135 -4.02 -15.02 8.46
CA MET A 135 -3.36 -16.15 7.81
C MET A 135 -1.94 -16.36 8.34
N ILE A 136 -1.15 -15.31 8.47
CA ILE A 136 0.21 -15.39 9.00
C ILE A 136 0.19 -16.01 10.41
N GLY A 137 -0.72 -15.56 11.29
CA GLY A 137 -0.86 -16.10 12.62
C GLY A 137 -1.18 -17.61 12.65
N VAL A 138 -2.00 -18.10 11.71
CA VAL A 138 -2.25 -19.55 11.56
C VAL A 138 -0.99 -20.27 11.06
N LEU A 139 -0.26 -19.67 10.12
CA LEU A 139 0.94 -20.26 9.52
C LEU A 139 2.16 -20.28 10.45
N GLU A 140 2.19 -19.48 11.51
CA GLU A 140 3.29 -19.46 12.50
C GLU A 140 3.59 -20.84 13.09
N SER A 141 2.56 -21.67 13.30
CA SER A 141 2.70 -23.03 13.85
C SER A 141 3.51 -23.98 12.97
N PHE A 142 3.63 -23.69 11.66
CA PHE A 142 4.41 -24.50 10.72
C PHE A 142 5.89 -24.09 10.64
N GLY A 143 6.27 -22.97 11.26
CA GLY A 143 7.62 -22.42 11.22
C GLY A 143 7.84 -21.54 10.00
N ILE A 144 7.58 -20.24 10.17
CA ILE A 144 7.82 -19.22 9.13
C ILE A 144 9.33 -18.98 9.06
N LEU A 145 9.86 -19.03 7.83
CA LEU A 145 11.26 -18.76 7.53
C LEU A 145 11.48 -17.32 7.08
N GLU A 146 10.54 -16.80 6.28
CA GLU A 146 10.65 -15.45 5.70
C GLU A 146 9.26 -14.92 5.36
N ILE A 147 9.06 -13.61 5.53
CA ILE A 147 7.86 -12.89 5.11
C ILE A 147 8.28 -11.66 4.31
N MET A 148 7.66 -11.47 3.15
CA MET A 148 7.75 -10.24 2.37
C MET A 148 6.37 -9.67 2.13
N ARG A 149 6.18 -8.36 2.30
CA ARG A 149 4.92 -7.64 2.07
C ARG A 149 5.16 -6.45 1.14
N THR A 150 4.23 -6.20 0.23
CA THR A 150 4.34 -5.09 -0.73
C THR A 150 4.09 -3.71 -0.13
N GLY A 151 3.47 -3.64 1.04
CA GLY A 151 2.79 -2.44 1.50
C GLY A 151 1.38 -2.33 0.89
N LYS A 152 0.60 -1.40 1.43
CA LYS A 152 -0.81 -1.22 1.04
C LYS A 152 -0.93 -0.36 -0.20
N ILE A 153 -1.78 -0.78 -1.13
CA ILE A 153 -2.29 0.06 -2.22
C ILE A 153 -3.76 0.36 -1.96
N ALA A 154 -4.20 1.58 -2.32
CA ALA A 154 -5.57 2.03 -2.10
C ALA A 154 -6.15 2.72 -3.34
N MET A 155 -7.44 2.48 -3.59
CA MET A 155 -8.19 3.10 -4.67
C MET A 155 -9.62 3.38 -4.22
N THR A 156 -10.16 4.56 -4.52
CA THR A 156 -11.55 4.92 -4.22
C THR A 156 -12.55 4.01 -4.92
N ARG A 157 -13.67 3.74 -4.26
CA ARG A 157 -14.78 2.98 -4.86
C ARG A 157 -15.71 3.93 -5.63
N GLY A 158 -16.35 3.41 -6.68
CA GLY A 158 -17.37 4.15 -7.45
C GLY A 158 -16.77 5.20 -8.36
N GLN A 159 -17.44 6.35 -8.47
CA GLN A 159 -17.01 7.41 -9.37
C GLN A 159 -15.65 7.99 -9.00
N VAL A 160 -14.85 8.30 -10.01
CA VAL A 160 -13.60 9.03 -9.82
C VAL A 160 -13.93 10.38 -9.20
N VAL A 161 -13.41 10.66 -8.01
CA VAL A 161 -13.54 12.00 -7.41
C VAL A 161 -12.87 13.00 -8.36
N PRO A 162 -13.56 14.08 -8.79
CA PRO A 162 -12.96 15.06 -9.69
C PRO A 162 -11.62 15.53 -9.12
N ARG A 163 -10.57 15.49 -9.92
CA ARG A 163 -9.27 16.03 -9.54
C ARG A 163 -9.44 17.55 -9.38
N ASN A 164 -9.33 18.06 -8.16
CA ASN A 164 -9.26 19.49 -7.93
C ASN A 164 -7.95 20.01 -8.53
N GLY A 165 -7.99 20.56 -9.74
CA GLY A 165 -6.79 21.16 -10.35
C GLY A 165 -6.68 21.21 -11.86
N SER A 166 -7.64 20.73 -12.65
CA SER A 166 -7.65 21.10 -14.05
C SER A 166 -8.24 22.52 -14.18
N ALA A 167 -7.37 23.53 -14.22
CA ALA A 167 -7.74 24.86 -14.62
C ALA A 167 -8.49 24.78 -15.96
N ALA A 168 -9.76 25.15 -15.95
CA ALA A 168 -10.54 25.35 -17.16
C ALA A 168 -9.76 26.30 -18.09
N GLY A 169 -9.32 25.77 -19.24
CA GLY A 169 -8.78 26.57 -20.29
C GLY A 169 -9.79 27.67 -20.63
N LYS A 170 -9.41 28.92 -20.42
CA LYS A 170 -10.14 30.07 -20.94
C LYS A 170 -10.10 29.98 -22.45
N ASN A 171 -11.16 29.47 -23.05
CA ASN A 171 -11.47 29.84 -24.45
C ASN A 171 -11.86 31.29 -24.45
N GLY A 172 -10.92 32.17 -24.77
CA GLY A 172 -11.16 33.55 -25.19
C GLY A 172 -11.63 33.53 -26.62
N SER A 173 -12.89 33.82 -26.83
CA SER A 173 -13.43 34.26 -28.12
C SER A 173 -12.81 35.60 -28.48
N HIS A 174 -12.21 35.67 -29.64
CA HIS A 174 -12.39 36.78 -30.59
C HIS A 174 -11.84 36.36 -31.94
#